data_9e110567e951d27b5fd4fba2f1cc1fe0
#
_entry.id   9e110567e951d27b5fd4fba2f1cc1fe0
#
_cell.length_a   1.000
_cell.length_b   1.000
_cell.length_c   1.000
_cell.angle_alpha   90.00
_cell.angle_beta   90.00
_cell.angle_gamma   90.00
#
_symmetry.space_group_name_H-M   'P 1'
#
loop_
_entity.id
_entity.type
_entity.pdbx_description
1 polymer ?
#
loop_
_entity_poly.entity_id
_entity_poly.type
_entity_poly.pdbx_seq_one_letter_code
_entity_poly.pdbx_strand_id
1 'polypeptide(L)'
;LHTLASHMHRLAMQGLSDTTKSSTPTDFALMNHVVHMILQVAPTAGVLAFVPPLLALAQETSAPVVSNAALVHHTLTCRWFVGAVFAQISNVWQQQSILDYLHVHHEPTLRDMAPTAPDLSDSYDPSPLEIPHFGSGLYSEAPAYAWDTPFLIEALSSNLALQKLAHVNAKSLQSWFQRQWTASTGEVDAATSARPIFVPTTTPQGLSRAPSMSPSDETSMDVR
;
A
#
# COMPACT_ATOMS: atom_id res chain seq x y z
N LEU A 1 -6.51 -8.09 3.36
CA LEU A 1 -5.79 -7.33 2.33
C LEU A 1 -4.30 -7.17 2.66
N HIS A 2 -3.93 -6.86 3.91
CA HIS A 2 -2.52 -6.69 4.33
C HIS A 2 -1.67 -7.94 4.03
N THR A 3 -2.20 -9.15 4.26
CA THR A 3 -1.51 -10.41 3.91
C THR A 3 -1.22 -10.50 2.41
N LEU A 4 -2.21 -10.12 1.57
CA LEU A 4 -2.02 -10.11 0.13
C LEU A 4 -0.97 -9.08 -0.29
N ALA A 5 -1.05 -7.86 0.23
CA ALA A 5 -0.08 -6.80 -0.06
C ALA A 5 1.34 -7.21 0.37
N SER A 6 1.49 -7.86 1.53
CA SER A 6 2.77 -8.42 1.99
C SER A 6 3.29 -9.51 1.06
N HIS A 7 2.40 -10.37 0.55
CA HIS A 7 2.78 -11.43 -0.37
C HIS A 7 3.24 -10.88 -1.72
N MET A 8 2.50 -9.91 -2.27
CA MET A 8 2.87 -9.24 -3.53
C MET A 8 4.21 -8.51 -3.42
N HIS A 9 4.43 -7.77 -2.33
CA HIS A 9 5.73 -7.13 -2.07
C HIS A 9 6.86 -8.15 -1.95
N ARG A 10 6.65 -9.26 -1.24
CA ARG A 10 7.65 -10.32 -1.09
C ARG A 10 8.03 -10.92 -2.45
N LEU A 11 7.06 -11.19 -3.31
CA LEU A 11 7.32 -11.69 -4.66
C LEU A 11 8.14 -10.69 -5.48
N ALA A 12 7.82 -9.40 -5.41
CA ALA A 12 8.60 -8.36 -6.06
C ALA A 12 10.04 -8.30 -5.54
N MET A 13 10.23 -8.34 -4.22
CA MET A 13 11.56 -8.29 -3.58
C MET A 13 12.41 -9.54 -3.83
N GLN A 14 11.79 -10.71 -3.97
CA GLN A 14 12.53 -11.94 -4.31
C GLN A 14 13.25 -11.82 -5.64
N GLY A 15 12.62 -11.24 -6.66
CA GLY A 15 13.27 -11.03 -7.96
C GLY A 15 14.40 -10.00 -7.94
N LEU A 16 14.37 -9.03 -7.01
CA LEU A 16 15.46 -8.07 -6.82
C LEU A 16 16.68 -8.71 -6.13
N SER A 17 16.47 -9.70 -5.26
CA SER A 17 17.54 -10.39 -4.54
C SER A 17 18.07 -11.63 -5.26
N ASP A 18 17.22 -12.33 -6.02
CA ASP A 18 17.54 -13.56 -6.73
C ASP A 18 16.79 -13.61 -8.07
N THR A 19 17.51 -13.30 -9.14
CA THR A 19 16.93 -13.24 -10.49
C THR A 19 16.41 -14.59 -11.01
N THR A 20 16.81 -15.70 -10.40
CA THR A 20 16.28 -17.03 -10.74
C THR A 20 14.86 -17.25 -10.21
N LYS A 21 14.43 -16.45 -9.24
CA LYS A 21 13.10 -16.45 -8.64
C LYS A 21 12.29 -15.21 -9.04
N SER A 22 12.72 -14.55 -10.09
CA SER A 22 12.06 -13.35 -10.58
C SER A 22 10.62 -13.66 -11.01
N SER A 23 9.68 -12.88 -10.48
CA SER A 23 8.31 -12.88 -10.98
C SER A 23 8.30 -12.42 -12.43
N THR A 24 7.45 -13.05 -13.23
CA THR A 24 7.32 -12.69 -14.64
C THR A 24 6.52 -11.40 -14.81
N PRO A 25 6.63 -10.70 -15.94
CA PRO A 25 5.76 -9.59 -16.27
C PRO A 25 4.27 -9.93 -16.18
N THR A 26 3.91 -11.15 -16.53
CA THR A 26 2.53 -11.68 -16.41
C THR A 26 2.08 -11.73 -14.95
N ASP A 27 2.96 -12.11 -14.02
CA ASP A 27 2.63 -12.11 -12.59
C ASP A 27 2.33 -10.69 -12.11
N PHE A 28 3.11 -9.69 -12.56
CA PHE A 28 2.87 -8.29 -12.24
C PHE A 28 1.59 -7.74 -12.86
N ALA A 29 1.26 -8.14 -14.10
CA ALA A 29 0.01 -7.77 -14.74
C ALA A 29 -1.19 -8.37 -13.98
N LEU A 30 -1.09 -9.63 -13.55
CA LEU A 30 -2.11 -10.28 -12.72
C LEU A 30 -2.24 -9.59 -11.35
N MET A 31 -1.12 -9.29 -10.68
CA MET A 31 -1.13 -8.55 -9.41
C MET A 31 -1.80 -7.19 -9.57
N ASN A 32 -1.48 -6.46 -10.65
CA ASN A 32 -2.09 -5.18 -10.95
C ASN A 32 -3.61 -5.29 -11.15
N HIS A 33 -4.06 -6.32 -11.86
CA HIS A 33 -5.49 -6.59 -12.04
C HIS A 33 -6.19 -6.91 -10.70
N VAL A 34 -5.60 -7.75 -9.88
CA VAL A 34 -6.15 -8.08 -8.55
C VAL A 34 -6.27 -6.83 -7.67
N VAL A 35 -5.24 -5.96 -7.67
CA VAL A 35 -5.30 -4.67 -6.95
C VAL A 35 -6.43 -3.80 -7.49
N HIS A 36 -6.58 -3.72 -8.82
CA HIS A 36 -7.68 -2.99 -9.44
C HIS A 36 -9.04 -3.45 -8.92
N MET A 37 -9.30 -4.76 -8.96
CA MET A 37 -10.57 -5.32 -8.46
C MET A 37 -10.81 -4.99 -6.99
N ILE A 38 -9.77 -5.05 -6.16
CA ILE A 38 -9.87 -4.71 -4.74
C ILE A 38 -10.19 -3.22 -4.55
N LEU A 39 -9.55 -2.33 -5.31
CA LEU A 39 -9.81 -0.90 -5.23
C LEU A 39 -11.24 -0.55 -5.67
N GLN A 40 -11.84 -1.29 -6.58
CA GLN A 40 -13.25 -1.12 -6.97
C GLN A 40 -14.22 -1.56 -5.87
N VAL A 41 -13.94 -2.67 -5.18
CA VAL A 41 -14.84 -3.25 -4.16
C VAL A 41 -14.63 -2.65 -2.78
N ALA A 42 -13.38 -2.36 -2.41
CA ALA A 42 -12.99 -1.91 -1.08
C ALA A 42 -11.94 -0.79 -1.16
N PRO A 43 -12.27 0.39 -1.72
CA PRO A 43 -11.30 1.42 -2.08
C PRO A 43 -10.48 1.92 -0.89
N THR A 44 -11.11 2.18 0.25
CA THR A 44 -10.42 2.67 1.45
C THR A 44 -9.47 1.62 2.02
N ALA A 45 -9.95 0.39 2.20
CA ALA A 45 -9.13 -0.70 2.73
C ALA A 45 -7.99 -1.07 1.75
N GLY A 46 -8.24 -0.98 0.45
CA GLY A 46 -7.23 -1.16 -0.59
C GLY A 46 -6.10 -0.15 -0.48
N VAL A 47 -6.40 1.15 -0.41
CA VAL A 47 -5.39 2.20 -0.26
C VAL A 47 -4.57 2.01 1.03
N LEU A 48 -5.25 1.78 2.16
CA LEU A 48 -4.56 1.58 3.44
C LEU A 48 -3.65 0.34 3.45
N ALA A 49 -4.01 -0.70 2.71
CA ALA A 49 -3.23 -1.93 2.64
C ALA A 49 -2.08 -1.86 1.62
N PHE A 50 -2.29 -1.23 0.45
CA PHE A 50 -1.32 -1.29 -0.64
C PHE A 50 -0.33 -0.12 -0.67
N VAL A 51 -0.71 1.09 -0.22
CA VAL A 51 0.19 2.26 -0.32
C VAL A 51 1.51 2.05 0.43
N PRO A 52 1.56 1.61 1.69
CA PRO A 52 2.84 1.43 2.39
C PRO A 52 3.80 0.44 1.70
N PRO A 53 3.39 -0.78 1.28
CA PRO A 53 4.27 -1.68 0.55
C PRO A 53 4.70 -1.17 -0.83
N LEU A 54 3.84 -0.39 -1.52
CA LEU A 54 4.20 0.24 -2.79
C LEU A 54 5.27 1.31 -2.62
N LEU A 55 5.18 2.13 -1.58
CA LEU A 55 6.21 3.13 -1.27
C LEU A 55 7.54 2.48 -0.87
N ALA A 56 7.50 1.37 -0.13
CA ALA A 56 8.69 0.58 0.17
C ALA A 56 9.32 0.02 -1.12
N LEU A 57 8.53 -0.57 -2.01
CA LEU A 57 9.00 -1.08 -3.30
C LEU A 57 9.55 0.03 -4.19
N ALA A 58 8.93 1.20 -4.20
CA ALA A 58 9.41 2.39 -4.91
C ALA A 58 10.79 2.81 -4.43
N GLN A 59 11.04 2.78 -3.12
CA GLN A 59 12.33 3.09 -2.53
C GLN A 59 13.40 2.06 -2.90
N GLU A 60 13.10 0.77 -2.77
CA GLU A 60 14.04 -0.32 -3.08
C GLU A 60 14.43 -0.35 -4.56
N THR A 61 13.54 0.09 -5.44
CA THR A 61 13.79 0.12 -6.89
C THR A 61 14.33 1.46 -7.39
N SER A 62 14.63 2.43 -6.51
CA SER A 62 15.10 3.77 -6.90
C SER A 62 16.53 3.80 -7.41
N ALA A 63 17.39 2.92 -6.93
CA ALA A 63 18.80 2.85 -7.32
C ALA A 63 18.98 2.44 -8.79
N PRO A 64 20.03 2.93 -9.45
CA PRO A 64 20.35 2.49 -10.80
C PRO A 64 20.82 1.04 -10.80
N VAL A 65 20.43 0.28 -11.82
CA VAL A 65 20.88 -1.10 -12.04
C VAL A 65 21.58 -1.20 -13.37
N VAL A 66 22.81 -1.73 -13.36
CA VAL A 66 23.66 -1.91 -14.54
C VAL A 66 24.16 -3.37 -14.55
N SER A 67 24.42 -3.91 -15.71
CA SER A 67 25.13 -5.19 -15.89
C SER A 67 24.36 -6.50 -15.76
N ASN A 68 23.15 -6.54 -15.23
CA ASN A 68 22.33 -7.76 -15.20
C ASN A 68 20.99 -7.52 -15.88
N ALA A 69 20.84 -7.96 -17.13
CA ALA A 69 19.63 -7.71 -17.92
C ALA A 69 18.34 -8.21 -17.22
N ALA A 70 18.39 -9.36 -16.53
CA ALA A 70 17.23 -9.87 -15.80
C ALA A 70 16.84 -8.97 -14.62
N LEU A 71 17.85 -8.47 -13.89
CA LEU A 71 17.63 -7.56 -12.77
C LEU A 71 17.15 -6.19 -13.28
N VAL A 72 17.73 -5.67 -14.36
CA VAL A 72 17.27 -4.44 -15.03
C VAL A 72 15.80 -4.56 -15.38
N HIS A 73 15.44 -5.61 -16.08
CA HIS A 73 14.07 -5.86 -16.51
C HIS A 73 13.11 -5.99 -15.32
N HIS A 74 13.49 -6.73 -14.29
CA HIS A 74 12.68 -6.89 -13.08
C HIS A 74 12.49 -5.56 -12.35
N THR A 75 13.56 -4.77 -12.19
CA THR A 75 13.50 -3.44 -11.57
C THR A 75 12.54 -2.51 -12.31
N LEU A 76 12.61 -2.50 -13.63
CA LEU A 76 11.74 -1.67 -14.46
C LEU A 76 10.27 -2.14 -14.37
N THR A 77 10.03 -3.45 -14.31
CA THR A 77 8.70 -4.03 -14.10
C THR A 77 8.13 -3.64 -12.73
N CYS A 78 8.94 -3.67 -11.68
CA CYS A 78 8.52 -3.19 -10.35
C CYS A 78 8.14 -1.71 -10.37
N ARG A 79 8.93 -0.85 -11.03
CA ARG A 79 8.62 0.58 -11.19
C ARG A 79 7.33 0.80 -11.95
N TRP A 80 7.13 0.06 -13.05
CA TRP A 80 5.88 0.10 -13.80
C TRP A 80 4.69 -0.29 -12.91
N PHE A 81 4.81 -1.37 -12.15
CA PHE A 81 3.76 -1.84 -11.25
C PHE A 81 3.38 -0.79 -10.19
N VAL A 82 4.37 -0.15 -9.56
CA VAL A 82 4.14 0.94 -8.61
C VAL A 82 3.34 2.07 -9.26
N GLY A 83 3.76 2.53 -10.44
CA GLY A 83 3.08 3.60 -11.17
C GLY A 83 1.66 3.22 -11.60
N ALA A 84 1.47 2.00 -12.10
CA ALA A 84 0.17 1.50 -12.53
C ALA A 84 -0.83 1.44 -11.35
N VAL A 85 -0.39 0.99 -10.17
CA VAL A 85 -1.25 0.95 -8.98
C VAL A 85 -1.55 2.36 -8.46
N PHE A 86 -0.58 3.28 -8.45
CA PHE A 86 -0.83 4.67 -8.08
C PHE A 86 -1.81 5.35 -9.06
N ALA A 87 -1.73 5.05 -10.35
CA ALA A 87 -2.70 5.55 -11.34
C ALA A 87 -4.12 5.03 -11.03
N GLN A 88 -4.27 3.76 -10.70
CA GLN A 88 -5.56 3.19 -10.30
C GLN A 88 -6.12 3.83 -9.02
N ILE A 89 -5.30 3.99 -7.99
CA ILE A 89 -5.67 4.67 -6.74
C ILE A 89 -6.13 6.09 -7.07
N SER A 90 -5.38 6.81 -7.91
CA SER A 90 -5.67 8.19 -8.28
C SER A 90 -6.98 8.32 -9.06
N ASN A 91 -7.29 7.40 -9.95
CA ASN A 91 -8.56 7.34 -10.66
C ASN A 91 -9.74 7.10 -9.69
N VAL A 92 -9.61 6.13 -8.79
CA VAL A 92 -10.66 5.81 -7.81
C VAL A 92 -10.92 6.98 -6.86
N TRP A 93 -9.86 7.68 -6.44
CA TRP A 93 -9.94 8.78 -5.47
C TRP A 93 -9.92 10.18 -6.12
N GLN A 94 -9.99 10.25 -7.45
CA GLN A 94 -10.01 11.50 -8.23
C GLN A 94 -8.84 12.45 -7.89
N GLN A 95 -7.64 11.88 -7.75
CA GLN A 95 -6.40 12.59 -7.43
C GLN A 95 -5.68 13.01 -8.71
N GLN A 96 -6.18 14.08 -9.34
CA GLN A 96 -5.62 14.56 -10.61
C GLN A 96 -4.14 14.91 -10.50
N SER A 97 -3.71 15.49 -9.38
CA SER A 97 -2.30 15.88 -9.16
C SER A 97 -1.33 14.68 -9.22
N ILE A 98 -1.75 13.50 -8.75
CA ILE A 98 -0.95 12.29 -8.85
C ILE A 98 -0.95 11.78 -10.30
N LEU A 99 -2.08 11.84 -11.00
CA LEU A 99 -2.13 11.45 -12.42
C LEU A 99 -1.23 12.35 -13.27
N ASP A 100 -1.26 13.65 -13.06
CA ASP A 100 -0.38 14.60 -13.76
C ASP A 100 1.11 14.32 -13.44
N TYR A 101 1.43 14.06 -12.19
CA TYR A 101 2.78 13.65 -11.79
C TYR A 101 3.24 12.37 -12.51
N LEU A 102 2.40 11.35 -12.54
CA LEU A 102 2.71 10.09 -13.22
C LEU A 102 2.86 10.27 -14.73
N HIS A 103 2.00 11.08 -15.34
CA HIS A 103 2.08 11.39 -16.77
C HIS A 103 3.38 12.09 -17.14
N VAL A 104 3.82 13.05 -16.33
CA VAL A 104 5.02 13.85 -16.62
C VAL A 104 6.31 13.07 -16.31
N HIS A 105 6.35 12.35 -15.20
CA HIS A 105 7.60 11.79 -14.68
C HIS A 105 7.74 10.29 -14.90
N HIS A 106 6.63 9.57 -14.97
CA HIS A 106 6.63 8.11 -15.00
C HIS A 106 6.39 7.54 -16.40
N GLU A 107 5.38 8.05 -17.09
CA GLU A 107 5.00 7.55 -18.41
C GLU A 107 6.12 7.62 -19.45
N PRO A 108 6.89 8.73 -19.58
CA PRO A 108 7.97 8.80 -20.57
C PRO A 108 9.05 7.75 -20.33
N THR A 109 9.33 7.40 -19.07
CA THR A 109 10.38 6.45 -18.69
C THR A 109 9.95 5.00 -18.89
N LEU A 110 8.64 4.72 -18.85
CA LEU A 110 8.09 3.37 -18.83
C LEU A 110 7.12 3.08 -19.99
N ARG A 111 6.86 4.06 -20.85
CA ARG A 111 5.93 3.91 -21.99
C ARG A 111 6.30 2.71 -22.88
N ASP A 112 7.58 2.54 -23.15
CA ASP A 112 8.08 1.45 -24.01
C ASP A 112 8.12 0.10 -23.28
N MET A 113 7.87 0.10 -21.98
CA MET A 113 7.98 -1.06 -21.10
C MET A 113 6.63 -1.51 -20.55
N ALA A 114 5.59 -0.66 -20.69
CA ALA A 114 4.27 -1.04 -20.20
C ALA A 114 3.85 -2.33 -20.89
N PRO A 115 3.56 -3.41 -20.12
CA PRO A 115 2.87 -4.54 -20.70
C PRO A 115 1.60 -3.97 -21.31
N THR A 116 1.30 -4.33 -22.54
CA THR A 116 -0.02 -4.04 -23.11
C THR A 116 -1.01 -4.69 -22.15
N ALA A 117 -1.65 -3.86 -21.33
CA ALA A 117 -2.68 -4.38 -20.43
C ALA A 117 -3.70 -5.08 -21.32
N PRO A 118 -4.05 -6.34 -21.05
CA PRO A 118 -5.16 -6.95 -21.77
C PRO A 118 -6.34 -6.01 -21.60
N ASP A 119 -6.99 -5.67 -22.70
CA ASP A 119 -8.22 -4.88 -22.67
C ASP A 119 -9.30 -5.73 -21.99
N LEU A 120 -9.44 -5.55 -20.70
CA LEU A 120 -10.39 -6.28 -19.86
C LEU A 120 -11.77 -5.61 -19.88
N SER A 121 -11.96 -4.61 -20.75
CA SER A 121 -13.26 -4.02 -20.99
C SER A 121 -14.15 -5.04 -21.71
N ASP A 122 -15.13 -5.59 -21.08
CA ASP A 122 -16.38 -6.14 -21.56
C ASP A 122 -16.56 -7.64 -21.82
N SER A 123 -15.55 -8.49 -21.88
CA SER A 123 -15.82 -9.92 -21.84
C SER A 123 -14.65 -10.67 -21.24
N TYR A 124 -14.90 -11.34 -20.13
CA TYR A 124 -14.03 -12.37 -19.62
C TYR A 124 -14.03 -13.53 -20.63
N ASP A 125 -13.21 -13.38 -21.67
CA ASP A 125 -12.82 -14.48 -22.51
C ASP A 125 -11.59 -15.11 -21.85
N PRO A 126 -11.66 -16.38 -21.43
CA PRO A 126 -10.52 -17.10 -20.85
C PRO A 126 -9.47 -17.46 -21.92
N SER A 127 -9.44 -16.77 -23.06
CA SER A 127 -8.35 -16.86 -24.01
C SER A 127 -7.03 -16.67 -23.26
N PRO A 128 -5.97 -17.44 -23.57
CA PRO A 128 -4.72 -17.37 -22.85
C PRO A 128 -4.29 -15.89 -22.83
N LEU A 129 -4.13 -15.35 -21.62
CA LEU A 129 -3.63 -13.99 -21.39
C LEU A 129 -2.45 -13.77 -22.34
N GLU A 130 -2.61 -12.90 -23.33
CA GLU A 130 -1.49 -12.51 -24.18
C GLU A 130 -0.44 -11.97 -23.24
N ILE A 131 0.66 -12.73 -23.12
CA ILE A 131 1.78 -12.35 -22.28
C ILE A 131 2.27 -11.02 -22.81
N PRO A 132 2.23 -9.94 -22.04
CA PRO A 132 2.72 -8.66 -22.49
C PRO A 132 4.17 -8.88 -22.95
N HIS A 133 4.44 -8.78 -24.22
CA HIS A 133 5.80 -8.71 -24.70
C HIS A 133 6.34 -7.35 -24.28
N PHE A 134 7.08 -7.32 -23.17
CA PHE A 134 8.00 -6.22 -22.95
C PHE A 134 8.82 -6.10 -24.20
N GLY A 135 8.70 -4.94 -24.87
CA GLY A 135 9.37 -4.74 -26.16
C GLY A 135 10.80 -5.28 -26.09
N SER A 136 11.18 -5.99 -27.10
CA SER A 136 12.49 -6.66 -27.20
C SER A 136 13.69 -5.70 -27.17
N GLY A 137 13.50 -4.47 -26.71
CA GLY A 137 14.56 -3.54 -26.40
C GLY A 137 15.40 -4.13 -25.27
N LEU A 138 16.59 -4.56 -25.60
CA LEU A 138 17.61 -4.96 -24.63
C LEU A 138 17.98 -3.72 -23.82
N TYR A 139 17.26 -3.49 -22.74
CA TYR A 139 17.67 -2.47 -21.79
C TYR A 139 18.95 -2.95 -21.11
N SER A 140 20.03 -2.25 -21.37
CA SER A 140 21.34 -2.53 -20.75
C SER A 140 21.42 -1.99 -19.34
N GLU A 141 20.52 -1.06 -18.97
CA GLU A 141 20.51 -0.41 -17.66
C GLU A 141 19.11 0.07 -17.26
N ALA A 142 18.87 0.10 -15.96
CA ALA A 142 17.77 0.85 -15.36
C ALA A 142 18.37 2.09 -14.70
N PRO A 143 18.12 3.30 -15.22
CA PRO A 143 18.66 4.52 -14.64
C PRO A 143 18.11 4.74 -13.23
N ALA A 144 18.75 5.60 -12.43
CA ALA A 144 18.20 6.02 -11.16
C ALA A 144 16.80 6.63 -11.39
N TYR A 145 15.85 6.26 -10.53
CA TYR A 145 14.49 6.76 -10.61
C TYR A 145 13.99 7.14 -9.22
N ALA A 146 13.90 8.44 -8.96
CA ALA A 146 13.43 8.94 -7.66
C ALA A 146 11.92 9.21 -7.70
N TRP A 147 11.18 8.44 -6.93
CA TRP A 147 9.78 8.73 -6.64
C TRP A 147 9.68 9.92 -5.67
N ASP A 148 8.83 10.89 -5.97
CA ASP A 148 8.50 11.93 -5.00
C ASP A 148 7.53 11.38 -3.96
N THR A 149 8.07 10.53 -3.08
CA THR A 149 7.31 9.89 -2.00
C THR A 149 6.62 10.91 -1.09
N PRO A 150 7.26 12.03 -0.66
CA PRO A 150 6.59 13.07 0.10
C PRO A 150 5.36 13.62 -0.59
N PHE A 151 5.46 13.95 -1.88
CA PHE A 151 4.33 14.43 -2.67
C PHE A 151 3.18 13.41 -2.74
N LEU A 152 3.48 12.15 -3.03
CA LEU A 152 2.47 11.08 -3.10
C LEU A 152 1.72 10.90 -1.77
N ILE A 153 2.46 10.92 -0.66
CA ILE A 153 1.88 10.82 0.68
C ILE A 153 1.02 12.04 1.00
N GLU A 154 1.49 13.25 0.72
CA GLU A 154 0.75 14.48 0.96
C GLU A 154 -0.55 14.52 0.14
N ALA A 155 -0.47 14.21 -1.16
CA ALA A 155 -1.62 14.20 -2.04
C ALA A 155 -2.69 13.20 -1.58
N LEU A 156 -2.31 11.98 -1.20
CA LEU A 156 -3.26 10.97 -0.70
C LEU A 156 -3.80 11.33 0.69
N SER A 157 -2.95 11.79 1.60
CA SER A 157 -3.37 12.12 2.96
C SER A 157 -4.28 13.34 3.04
N SER A 158 -4.16 14.29 2.10
CA SER A 158 -5.02 15.46 2.01
C SER A 158 -6.39 15.19 1.40
N ASN A 159 -6.63 14.00 0.84
CA ASN A 159 -7.93 13.64 0.25
C ASN A 159 -9.02 13.54 1.31
N LEU A 160 -9.96 14.49 1.30
CA LEU A 160 -11.04 14.58 2.28
C LEU A 160 -12.01 13.37 2.25
N ALA A 161 -12.24 12.80 1.07
CA ALA A 161 -13.10 11.64 0.93
C ALA A 161 -12.44 10.41 1.57
N LEU A 162 -11.14 10.21 1.34
CA LEU A 162 -10.36 9.14 1.97
C LEU A 162 -10.33 9.30 3.50
N GLN A 163 -10.06 10.50 4.01
CA GLN A 163 -10.08 10.80 5.44
C GLN A 163 -11.44 10.46 6.08
N LYS A 164 -12.52 10.89 5.44
CA LYS A 164 -13.89 10.65 5.91
C LYS A 164 -14.24 9.17 5.95
N LEU A 165 -13.92 8.42 4.89
CA LEU A 165 -14.23 6.99 4.81
C LEU A 165 -13.31 6.13 5.67
N ALA A 166 -12.07 6.55 5.88
CA ALA A 166 -11.14 5.91 6.80
C ALA A 166 -11.38 6.30 8.27
N HIS A 167 -12.26 7.28 8.54
CA HIS A 167 -12.51 7.84 9.87
C HIS A 167 -11.26 8.40 10.57
N VAL A 168 -10.35 9.00 9.81
CA VAL A 168 -9.08 9.55 10.31
C VAL A 168 -8.79 10.92 9.69
N ASN A 169 -7.94 11.70 10.32
CA ASN A 169 -7.48 12.98 9.77
C ASN A 169 -6.24 12.81 8.86
N ALA A 170 -5.91 13.87 8.12
CA ALA A 170 -4.76 13.89 7.21
C ALA A 170 -3.45 13.49 7.90
N LYS A 171 -3.20 13.98 9.11
CA LYS A 171 -1.98 13.70 9.87
C LYS A 171 -1.84 12.21 10.22
N SER A 172 -2.95 11.56 10.59
CA SER A 172 -2.96 10.12 10.87
C SER A 172 -2.74 9.29 9.61
N LEU A 173 -3.32 9.67 8.46
CA LEU A 173 -3.05 9.03 7.17
C LEU A 173 -1.60 9.22 6.76
N GLN A 174 -1.07 10.43 6.89
CA GLN A 174 0.33 10.73 6.59
C GLN A 174 1.27 9.86 7.42
N SER A 175 1.05 9.79 8.74
CA SER A 175 1.83 8.92 9.63
C SER A 175 1.72 7.44 9.25
N TRP A 176 0.53 7.00 8.83
CA TRP A 176 0.32 5.63 8.35
C TRP A 176 1.12 5.32 7.09
N PHE A 177 1.12 6.21 6.11
CA PHE A 177 1.86 6.02 4.86
C PHE A 177 3.37 6.19 5.02
N GLN A 178 3.83 7.03 5.95
CA GLN A 178 5.26 7.27 6.23
C GLN A 178 5.92 6.18 7.07
N ARG A 179 5.15 5.26 7.64
CA ARG A 179 5.73 4.22 8.48
C ARG A 179 6.71 3.35 7.67
N GLN A 180 7.79 2.98 8.30
CA GLN A 180 8.69 1.99 7.71
C GLN A 180 7.93 0.67 7.57
N TRP A 181 7.76 0.24 6.32
CA TRP A 181 7.03 -0.97 6.01
C TRP A 181 7.98 -2.10 5.62
N THR A 182 7.71 -3.31 6.12
CA THR A 182 8.38 -4.56 5.76
C THR A 182 7.34 -5.66 5.62
N ALA A 183 7.65 -6.76 4.93
CA ALA A 183 6.73 -7.88 4.81
C ALA A 183 6.28 -8.44 6.16
N SER A 184 7.17 -8.45 7.16
CA SER A 184 6.84 -8.89 8.52
C SER A 184 5.88 -7.92 9.24
N THR A 185 6.03 -6.59 9.06
CA THR A 185 5.06 -5.63 9.61
C THR A 185 3.68 -5.78 8.97
N GLY A 186 3.62 -6.07 7.67
CA GLY A 186 2.37 -6.36 6.98
C GLY A 186 1.68 -7.64 7.49
N GLU A 187 2.43 -8.65 7.87
CA GLU A 187 1.88 -9.87 8.49
C GLU A 187 1.33 -9.60 9.90
N VAL A 188 2.01 -8.77 10.68
CA VAL A 188 1.52 -8.31 12.00
C VAL A 188 0.24 -7.49 11.84
N ASP A 189 0.18 -6.59 10.87
CA ASP A 189 -1.04 -5.82 10.57
C ASP A 189 -2.20 -6.73 10.16
N ALA A 190 -1.93 -7.78 9.39
CA ALA A 190 -2.94 -8.76 9.01
C ALA A 190 -3.50 -9.50 10.24
N ALA A 191 -2.64 -9.90 11.18
CA ALA A 191 -3.03 -10.57 12.41
C ALA A 191 -3.81 -9.64 13.36
N THR A 192 -3.49 -8.34 13.35
CA THR A 192 -4.16 -7.33 14.20
C THR A 192 -5.41 -6.73 13.54
N SER A 193 -5.59 -6.88 12.23
CA SER A 193 -6.75 -6.36 11.46
C SER A 193 -8.09 -6.97 11.83
N ALA A 194 -8.13 -7.99 12.69
CA ALA A 194 -9.36 -8.42 13.36
C ALA A 194 -9.87 -7.37 14.38
N ARG A 195 -9.06 -6.35 14.72
CA ARG A 195 -9.48 -5.19 15.51
C ARG A 195 -9.49 -3.97 14.59
N PRO A 196 -10.53 -3.12 14.63
CA PRO A 196 -10.55 -1.89 13.86
C PRO A 196 -9.27 -1.10 14.16
N ILE A 197 -8.53 -0.74 13.12
CA ILE A 197 -7.22 -0.06 13.18
C ILE A 197 -7.29 1.27 13.95
N PHE A 198 -8.50 1.80 14.09
CA PHE A 198 -8.79 3.04 14.79
C PHE A 198 -9.93 2.84 15.78
N VAL A 199 -9.63 2.25 16.93
CA VAL A 199 -10.49 2.48 18.11
C VAL A 199 -10.06 3.83 18.66
N PRO A 200 -10.90 4.88 18.63
CA PRO A 200 -10.63 6.05 19.44
C PRO A 200 -10.56 5.55 20.88
N THR A 201 -9.42 5.69 21.51
CA THR A 201 -9.27 5.49 22.95
C THR A 201 -10.07 6.59 23.62
N THR A 202 -11.37 6.43 23.69
CA THR A 202 -12.19 7.11 24.68
C THR A 202 -11.81 6.47 26.00
N THR A 203 -10.78 7.03 26.64
CA THR A 203 -10.56 6.84 28.06
C THR A 203 -11.87 7.22 28.75
N PRO A 204 -12.54 6.32 29.45
CA PRO A 204 -13.66 6.72 30.26
C PRO A 204 -13.11 7.58 31.40
N GLN A 205 -13.12 8.92 31.20
CA GLN A 205 -12.97 9.83 32.29
C GLN A 205 -14.21 9.69 33.18
N GLY A 206 -13.97 9.29 34.39
CA GLY A 206 -14.85 9.58 35.49
C GLY A 206 -15.89 8.52 35.84
N LEU A 207 -15.45 7.44 36.45
CA LEU A 207 -16.25 6.87 37.54
C LEU A 207 -15.72 7.50 38.83
N SER A 208 -16.43 8.54 39.27
CA SER A 208 -16.34 9.12 40.60
C SER A 208 -16.32 8.02 41.64
N ARG A 209 -15.25 8.00 42.38
CA ARG A 209 -15.04 7.19 43.58
C ARG A 209 -16.11 7.60 44.58
N ALA A 210 -17.10 6.74 44.82
CA ALA A 210 -18.02 6.89 45.93
C ALA A 210 -17.25 6.89 47.26
N PRO A 211 -17.60 7.76 48.23
CA PRO A 211 -16.91 7.76 49.51
C PRO A 211 -17.27 6.48 50.28
N SER A 212 -16.25 5.76 50.71
CA SER A 212 -16.38 4.65 51.63
C SER A 212 -16.84 5.17 52.99
N MET A 213 -18.05 4.85 53.36
CA MET A 213 -18.51 4.99 54.76
C MET A 213 -17.86 3.91 55.61
N SER A 214 -17.02 4.33 56.54
CA SER A 214 -16.55 3.48 57.62
C SER A 214 -17.68 3.25 58.63
N PRO A 215 -17.87 2.03 59.14
CA PRO A 215 -18.76 1.84 60.28
C PRO A 215 -18.07 2.30 61.56
N SER A 216 -18.71 3.19 62.28
CA SER A 216 -18.26 3.66 63.60
C SER A 216 -18.48 2.58 64.66
N ASP A 217 -17.52 2.42 65.50
CA ASP A 217 -17.50 1.61 66.72
C ASP A 217 -18.68 1.96 67.64
N GLU A 218 -19.47 0.99 67.99
CA GLU A 218 -20.34 1.05 69.14
C GLU A 218 -19.56 0.65 70.40
N THR A 219 -19.32 1.66 71.18
CA THR A 219 -18.75 1.51 72.53
C THR A 219 -19.83 1.14 73.52
N SER A 220 -19.68 -0.01 74.09
CA SER A 220 -20.05 -0.47 75.41
C SER A 220 -20.65 0.55 76.35
N MET A 221 -21.90 0.31 76.78
CA MET A 221 -22.43 0.90 77.99
C MET A 221 -22.39 -0.15 79.13
N ASP A 222 -21.67 0.24 80.13
CA ASP A 222 -21.62 -0.47 81.40
C ASP A 222 -22.72 0.04 82.34
N VAL A 223 -23.19 -0.86 83.17
CA VAL A 223 -24.31 -0.86 84.07
C VAL A 223 -24.10 0.03 85.32
N ARG A 224 -25.16 0.79 85.68
CA ARG A 224 -25.74 0.82 87.04
C ARG A 224 -27.13 1.39 87.02
#